data_ce286162a4eeb965c575a964bdeaab34
#
_entry.id   ce286162a4eeb965c575a964bdeaab34
#
_cell.length_a   1.000
_cell.length_b   1.000
_cell.length_c   1.000
_cell.angle_alpha   90.00
_cell.angle_beta   90.00
_cell.angle_gamma   90.00
#
_symmetry.space_group_name_H-M   'P 1'
#
loop_
_entity.id
_entity.type
_entity.pdbx_description
1 polymer ?
#
loop_
_entity_poly.entity_id
_entity_poly.type
_entity_poly.pdbx_seq_one_letter_code
_entity_poly.pdbx_strand_id
1 'polypeptide(L)'
;MTDLYRFLPEEMEKLVIDMGYPRYRADQILLPLYYKFPKNISDIKQLPKTLIAELIESGYTIGSAKETHRIVSEDGDTTKLLLNLTNNESVETVLMQYDPSKIGGHPRSTICVSTQIGCAMGCTFCATGQMGFETNLKAEHIISQVIHFEEIIEQRKEHITNLVFMGMGEPMANYDEMIRAVKILTDPRGFGLGQRHITISTIGIKAGIERLAEENLQIGLAISLHAPNNELRKKLVPTATSDSVEEIIEAGHNYFKKTGRRVTFEYALMDGINDSREIANELAELLRGNGSHVNLIPINPTAGDFKRPSKSRVFEFKRILSEAGVNCTIRIEKGTEISAACGQLRTDTIG
;
A
#
# COMPACT_ATOMS: atom_id res chain seq x y z
N MET A 1 7.16 7.44 23.87
CA MET A 1 5.85 6.77 23.95
C MET A 1 5.82 5.63 22.94
N THR A 2 5.27 4.47 23.30
CA THR A 2 5.20 3.28 22.46
C THR A 2 3.73 2.93 22.22
N ASP A 3 3.32 2.90 20.94
CA ASP A 3 1.95 2.57 20.58
C ASP A 3 1.70 1.07 20.66
N LEU A 4 0.59 0.65 21.27
CA LEU A 4 0.23 -0.75 21.41
C LEU A 4 -0.08 -1.46 20.09
N TYR A 5 -0.42 -0.74 19.04
CA TYR A 5 -0.57 -1.31 17.69
C TYR A 5 0.74 -1.85 17.09
N ARG A 6 1.90 -1.49 17.70
CA ARG A 6 3.21 -1.98 17.23
C ARG A 6 3.48 -3.44 17.57
N PHE A 7 2.79 -4.01 18.54
CA PHE A 7 3.11 -5.32 19.10
C PHE A 7 2.50 -6.47 18.30
N LEU A 8 3.33 -7.45 17.95
CA LEU A 8 2.86 -8.77 17.57
C LEU A 8 2.18 -9.44 18.79
N PRO A 9 1.25 -10.35 18.60
CA PRO A 9 0.56 -11.03 19.73
C PRO A 9 1.51 -11.68 20.74
N GLU A 10 2.61 -12.30 20.28
CA GLU A 10 3.61 -12.91 21.17
C GLU A 10 4.39 -11.87 21.97
N GLU A 11 4.65 -10.71 21.36
CA GLU A 11 5.30 -9.58 22.04
C GLU A 11 4.39 -8.96 23.08
N MET A 12 3.07 -8.87 22.79
CA MET A 12 2.06 -8.41 23.75
C MET A 12 1.95 -9.38 24.92
N GLU A 13 1.99 -10.70 24.67
CA GLU A 13 2.03 -11.72 25.72
C GLU A 13 3.25 -11.54 26.62
N LYS A 14 4.41 -11.38 26.01
CA LYS A 14 5.64 -11.14 26.75
C LYS A 14 5.56 -9.86 27.60
N LEU A 15 5.05 -8.78 27.03
CA LEU A 15 4.87 -7.51 27.74
C LEU A 15 4.06 -7.70 29.02
N VAL A 16 2.88 -8.31 28.94
CA VAL A 16 2.02 -8.48 30.14
C VAL A 16 2.62 -9.43 31.16
N ILE A 17 3.36 -10.48 30.72
CA ILE A 17 4.07 -11.41 31.61
C ILE A 17 5.21 -10.68 32.34
N ASP A 18 6.01 -9.88 31.63
CA ASP A 18 7.13 -9.11 32.18
C ASP A 18 6.63 -8.07 33.21
N MET A 19 5.38 -7.60 33.07
CA MET A 19 4.68 -6.74 34.03
C MET A 19 4.03 -7.52 35.19
N GLY A 20 4.21 -8.86 35.27
CA GLY A 20 3.68 -9.68 36.36
C GLY A 20 2.23 -10.10 36.20
N TYR A 21 1.63 -9.97 35.02
CA TYR A 21 0.25 -10.37 34.75
C TYR A 21 0.16 -11.68 33.96
N PRO A 22 -0.96 -12.41 34.10
CA PRO A 22 -1.21 -13.65 33.35
C PRO A 22 -1.28 -13.38 31.84
N ARG A 23 -0.77 -14.34 31.03
CA ARG A 23 -0.68 -14.29 29.57
C ARG A 23 -1.99 -13.86 28.87
N TYR A 24 -3.14 -14.34 29.34
CA TYR A 24 -4.45 -14.04 28.74
C TYR A 24 -4.80 -12.52 28.74
N ARG A 25 -4.10 -11.70 29.54
CA ARG A 25 -4.28 -10.24 29.52
C ARG A 25 -3.86 -9.63 28.19
N ALA A 26 -2.96 -10.28 27.45
CA ALA A 26 -2.62 -9.87 26.10
C ALA A 26 -3.84 -9.86 25.15
N ASP A 27 -4.65 -10.92 25.19
CA ASP A 27 -5.87 -10.98 24.37
C ASP A 27 -6.90 -9.94 24.79
N GLN A 28 -6.94 -9.59 26.08
CA GLN A 28 -7.80 -8.51 26.57
C GLN A 28 -7.35 -7.10 26.13
N ILE A 29 -6.09 -6.97 25.70
CA ILE A 29 -5.59 -5.75 25.03
C ILE A 29 -5.84 -5.85 23.52
N LEU A 30 -5.39 -6.93 22.88
CA LEU A 30 -5.40 -7.09 21.42
C LEU A 30 -6.81 -7.05 20.83
N LEU A 31 -7.75 -7.82 21.36
CA LEU A 31 -9.10 -7.89 20.80
C LEU A 31 -9.81 -6.53 20.77
N PRO A 32 -9.81 -5.72 21.84
CA PRO A 32 -10.38 -4.38 21.76
C PRO A 32 -9.69 -3.47 20.75
N LEU A 33 -8.37 -3.55 20.60
CA LEU A 33 -7.65 -2.69 19.64
C LEU A 33 -8.23 -2.80 18.22
N TYR A 34 -8.61 -4.01 17.79
CA TYR A 34 -9.05 -4.28 16.42
C TYR A 34 -10.58 -4.36 16.23
N TYR A 35 -11.36 -4.42 17.32
CA TYR A 35 -12.83 -4.60 17.23
C TYR A 35 -13.63 -3.55 17.99
N LYS A 36 -12.98 -2.71 18.82
CA LYS A 36 -13.65 -1.66 19.60
C LYS A 36 -13.00 -0.28 19.45
N PHE A 37 -11.85 -0.23 18.82
CA PHE A 37 -11.11 1.00 18.47
C PHE A 37 -10.95 1.97 19.66
N PRO A 38 -10.44 1.52 20.83
CA PRO A 38 -10.28 2.38 21.99
C PRO A 38 -9.33 3.54 21.65
N LYS A 39 -9.63 4.72 22.18
CA LYS A 39 -8.80 5.91 21.97
C LYS A 39 -7.73 6.05 23.03
N ASN A 40 -7.94 5.43 24.19
CA ASN A 40 -7.02 5.44 25.32
C ASN A 40 -6.96 4.04 25.95
N ILE A 41 -5.86 3.74 26.64
CA ILE A 41 -5.72 2.46 27.39
C ILE A 41 -6.82 2.32 28.44
N SER A 42 -7.25 3.42 29.06
CA SER A 42 -8.35 3.45 30.04
C SER A 42 -9.72 3.03 29.49
N ASP A 43 -9.89 3.03 28.16
CA ASP A 43 -11.13 2.60 27.52
C ASP A 43 -11.25 1.08 27.45
N ILE A 44 -10.16 0.34 27.68
CA ILE A 44 -10.11 -1.13 27.73
C ILE A 44 -10.61 -1.63 29.10
N LYS A 45 -11.92 -1.58 29.34
CA LYS A 45 -12.55 -1.76 30.65
C LYS A 45 -12.39 -3.17 31.25
N GLN A 46 -12.02 -4.18 30.45
CA GLN A 46 -11.78 -5.54 30.93
C GLN A 46 -10.39 -5.72 31.59
N LEU A 47 -9.52 -4.75 31.51
CA LEU A 47 -8.22 -4.77 32.18
C LEU A 47 -8.33 -4.37 33.66
N PRO A 48 -7.49 -4.94 34.53
CA PRO A 48 -7.34 -4.44 35.89
C PRO A 48 -6.87 -2.98 35.90
N LYS A 49 -7.39 -2.18 36.82
CA LYS A 49 -6.98 -0.77 36.97
C LYS A 49 -5.49 -0.62 37.20
N THR A 50 -4.86 -1.56 37.89
CA THR A 50 -3.40 -1.61 38.11
C THR A 50 -2.64 -1.74 36.80
N LEU A 51 -3.02 -2.71 35.92
CA LEU A 51 -2.37 -2.89 34.62
C LEU A 51 -2.56 -1.66 33.72
N ILE A 52 -3.75 -1.04 33.74
CA ILE A 52 -3.99 0.22 33.01
C ILE A 52 -3.03 1.31 33.46
N ALA A 53 -2.91 1.50 34.78
CA ALA A 53 -2.01 2.51 35.35
C ALA A 53 -0.54 2.24 34.97
N GLU A 54 -0.08 1.01 35.15
CA GLU A 54 1.29 0.60 34.84
C GLU A 54 1.63 0.76 33.35
N LEU A 55 0.71 0.42 32.42
CA LEU A 55 0.89 0.65 31.00
C LEU A 55 1.04 2.14 30.70
N ILE A 56 0.19 2.99 31.26
CA ILE A 56 0.25 4.46 31.08
C ILE A 56 1.54 5.04 31.67
N GLU A 57 1.92 4.66 32.87
CA GLU A 57 3.13 5.10 33.55
C GLU A 57 4.40 4.66 32.80
N SER A 58 4.36 3.48 32.16
CA SER A 58 5.43 2.97 31.30
C SER A 58 5.48 3.65 29.93
N GLY A 59 4.58 4.60 29.65
CA GLY A 59 4.58 5.40 28.41
C GLY A 59 3.96 4.69 27.20
N TYR A 60 3.12 3.68 27.41
CA TYR A 60 2.35 3.08 26.34
C TYR A 60 1.15 3.96 25.94
N THR A 61 0.75 3.89 24.67
CA THR A 61 -0.35 4.68 24.10
C THR A 61 -1.17 3.82 23.13
N ILE A 62 -2.32 4.33 22.70
CA ILE A 62 -3.12 3.76 21.62
C ILE A 62 -3.40 4.86 20.61
N GLY A 63 -3.15 4.55 19.32
CA GLY A 63 -3.47 5.42 18.22
C GLY A 63 -2.47 6.55 18.02
N SER A 64 -1.55 6.35 17.11
CA SER A 64 -0.50 7.31 16.77
C SER A 64 -0.90 8.30 15.66
N ALA A 65 -2.15 8.23 15.16
CA ALA A 65 -2.63 9.08 14.07
C ALA A 65 -3.98 9.73 14.42
N LYS A 66 -4.13 10.99 13.99
CA LYS A 66 -5.37 11.78 14.14
C LYS A 66 -5.83 12.27 12.77
N GLU A 67 -7.07 12.02 12.41
CA GLU A 67 -7.67 12.59 11.20
C GLU A 67 -7.73 14.12 11.32
N THR A 68 -7.18 14.80 10.31
CA THR A 68 -7.22 16.26 10.20
C THR A 68 -8.07 16.72 9.02
N HIS A 69 -8.16 15.89 7.96
CA HIS A 69 -8.96 16.22 6.80
C HIS A 69 -9.51 14.98 6.13
N ARG A 70 -10.72 15.11 5.56
CA ARG A 70 -11.41 14.05 4.83
C ARG A 70 -12.02 14.61 3.55
N ILE A 71 -11.76 13.94 2.44
CA ILE A 71 -12.41 14.24 1.16
C ILE A 71 -13.06 12.96 0.64
N VAL A 72 -14.28 13.06 0.17
CA VAL A 72 -15.05 11.96 -0.42
C VAL A 72 -15.35 12.29 -1.87
N SER A 73 -15.18 11.31 -2.78
CA SER A 73 -15.53 11.46 -4.19
C SER A 73 -17.04 11.72 -4.39
N GLU A 74 -17.39 12.32 -5.52
CA GLU A 74 -18.81 12.63 -5.83
C GLU A 74 -19.70 11.39 -5.84
N ASP A 75 -19.17 10.24 -6.30
CA ASP A 75 -19.87 8.95 -6.30
C ASP A 75 -19.92 8.26 -4.93
N GLY A 76 -19.23 8.81 -3.92
CA GLY A 76 -19.13 8.26 -2.57
C GLY A 76 -18.22 7.01 -2.45
N ASP A 77 -17.67 6.54 -3.55
CA ASP A 77 -16.93 5.27 -3.61
C ASP A 77 -15.45 5.40 -3.17
N THR A 78 -14.92 6.61 -3.09
CA THR A 78 -13.53 6.86 -2.69
C THR A 78 -13.46 7.89 -1.57
N THR A 79 -12.73 7.57 -0.51
CA THR A 79 -12.48 8.49 0.61
C THR A 79 -10.98 8.64 0.79
N LYS A 80 -10.48 9.87 0.76
CA LYS A 80 -9.10 10.21 1.10
C LYS A 80 -9.06 10.85 2.48
N LEU A 81 -8.15 10.40 3.33
CA LEU A 81 -7.87 10.99 4.62
C LEU A 81 -6.47 11.59 4.64
N LEU A 82 -6.33 12.74 5.30
CA LEU A 82 -5.06 13.22 5.82
C LEU A 82 -5.01 12.91 7.31
N LEU A 83 -4.01 12.13 7.69
CA LEU A 83 -3.74 11.75 9.07
C LEU A 83 -2.49 12.47 9.57
N ASN A 84 -2.62 13.20 10.68
CA ASN A 84 -1.50 13.79 11.40
C ASN A 84 -0.96 12.76 12.39
N LEU A 85 0.34 12.50 12.31
CA LEU A 85 1.07 11.59 13.19
C LEU A 85 1.63 12.33 14.39
N THR A 86 2.12 11.60 15.38
CA THR A 86 2.56 12.12 16.69
C THR A 86 3.64 13.21 16.65
N ASN A 87 4.32 13.41 15.53
CA ASN A 87 5.41 14.37 15.35
C ASN A 87 5.04 15.58 14.47
N ASN A 88 3.75 15.90 14.31
CA ASN A 88 3.23 16.88 13.35
C ASN A 88 3.50 16.50 11.88
N GLU A 89 3.89 15.30 11.60
CA GLU A 89 4.03 14.74 10.28
C GLU A 89 2.66 14.30 9.77
N SER A 90 2.39 14.49 8.48
CA SER A 90 1.09 14.12 7.89
C SER A 90 1.25 13.11 6.77
N VAL A 91 0.29 12.21 6.65
CA VAL A 91 0.26 11.19 5.62
C VAL A 91 -1.14 11.07 5.02
N GLU A 92 -1.21 10.91 3.70
CA GLU A 92 -2.46 10.59 3.02
C GLU A 92 -2.67 9.09 2.89
N THR A 93 -3.92 8.67 3.02
CA THR A 93 -4.37 7.29 2.83
C THR A 93 -5.75 7.29 2.15
N VAL A 94 -6.08 6.23 1.39
CA VAL A 94 -7.29 6.19 0.57
C VAL A 94 -8.04 4.89 0.77
N LEU A 95 -9.35 5.00 0.99
CA LEU A 95 -10.29 3.88 0.91
C LEU A 95 -11.03 3.91 -0.44
N MET A 96 -11.05 2.79 -1.13
CA MET A 96 -11.80 2.57 -2.37
C MET A 96 -12.82 1.47 -2.16
N GLN A 97 -14.09 1.79 -2.32
CA GLN A 97 -15.20 0.85 -2.22
C GLN A 97 -15.69 0.44 -3.61
N TYR A 98 -15.96 -0.83 -3.78
CA TYR A 98 -16.39 -1.41 -5.05
C TYR A 98 -17.74 -2.09 -4.85
N ASP A 99 -18.76 -1.46 -5.43
CA ASP A 99 -20.12 -1.98 -5.42
C ASP A 99 -20.31 -3.01 -6.54
N PRO A 100 -20.71 -4.25 -6.23
CA PRO A 100 -20.96 -5.29 -7.23
C PRO A 100 -22.05 -4.90 -8.23
N SER A 101 -23.02 -4.08 -7.83
CA SER A 101 -24.09 -3.63 -8.73
C SER A 101 -23.59 -2.75 -9.87
N LYS A 102 -22.46 -2.04 -9.65
CA LYS A 102 -21.83 -1.14 -10.63
C LYS A 102 -20.81 -1.84 -11.53
N ILE A 103 -20.05 -2.81 -10.98
CA ILE A 103 -18.88 -3.39 -11.67
C ILE A 103 -18.91 -4.92 -11.74
N GLY A 104 -19.90 -5.58 -11.14
CA GLY A 104 -19.96 -7.04 -10.98
C GLY A 104 -18.98 -7.55 -9.93
N GLY A 105 -19.04 -8.85 -9.61
CA GLY A 105 -18.17 -9.49 -8.62
C GLY A 105 -18.71 -9.44 -7.19
N HIS A 106 -17.82 -9.37 -6.21
CA HIS A 106 -18.17 -9.27 -4.78
C HIS A 106 -17.88 -7.86 -4.24
N PRO A 107 -18.60 -7.40 -3.20
CA PRO A 107 -18.28 -6.16 -2.49
C PRO A 107 -16.83 -6.18 -2.04
N ARG A 108 -16.14 -5.06 -2.26
CA ARG A 108 -14.73 -4.96 -1.88
C ARG A 108 -14.43 -3.56 -1.36
N SER A 109 -13.82 -3.50 -0.18
CA SER A 109 -13.29 -2.29 0.43
C SER A 109 -11.77 -2.41 0.45
N THR A 110 -11.08 -1.65 -0.40
CA THR A 110 -9.63 -1.67 -0.55
C THR A 110 -9.02 -0.43 0.06
N ILE A 111 -8.14 -0.60 1.02
CA ILE A 111 -7.35 0.51 1.54
C ILE A 111 -5.98 0.60 0.84
N CYS A 112 -5.61 1.81 0.46
CA CYS A 112 -4.29 2.17 -0.05
C CYS A 112 -3.53 2.88 1.06
N VAL A 113 -2.50 2.22 1.62
CA VAL A 113 -1.69 2.76 2.71
C VAL A 113 -0.36 3.30 2.23
N SER A 114 0.12 4.29 2.96
CA SER A 114 1.43 4.91 2.80
C SER A 114 2.45 4.29 3.76
N THR A 115 3.72 4.27 3.35
CA THR A 115 4.84 3.70 4.11
C THR A 115 5.90 4.73 4.47
N GLN A 116 5.88 5.88 3.84
CA GLN A 116 6.83 6.98 4.07
C GLN A 116 6.10 8.31 4.00
N ILE A 117 6.69 9.35 4.55
CA ILE A 117 6.37 10.74 4.24
C ILE A 117 7.30 11.17 3.14
N GLY A 118 6.72 11.56 1.99
CA GLY A 118 7.45 11.70 0.76
C GLY A 118 7.97 10.37 0.18
N CYS A 119 8.91 10.44 -0.78
CA CYS A 119 9.50 9.25 -1.40
C CYS A 119 10.86 9.58 -2.02
N ALA A 120 11.88 8.78 -1.68
CA ALA A 120 13.24 8.98 -2.20
C ALA A 120 13.39 8.57 -3.69
N MET A 121 12.39 7.90 -4.24
CA MET A 121 12.50 7.33 -5.60
C MET A 121 12.43 8.38 -6.71
N GLY A 122 11.85 9.56 -6.45
CA GLY A 122 11.87 10.69 -7.36
C GLY A 122 11.21 10.44 -8.72
N CYS A 123 10.22 9.51 -8.78
CA CYS A 123 9.48 9.24 -10.01
C CYS A 123 8.91 10.55 -10.56
N THR A 124 9.27 10.90 -11.80
CA THR A 124 8.97 12.22 -12.40
C THR A 124 7.47 12.47 -12.59
N PHE A 125 6.68 11.41 -12.67
CA PHE A 125 5.24 11.43 -12.87
C PHE A 125 4.43 11.29 -11.56
N CYS A 126 5.08 11.17 -10.39
CA CYS A 126 4.43 10.92 -9.11
C CYS A 126 4.53 12.15 -8.21
N ALA A 127 3.39 12.65 -7.72
CA ALA A 127 3.35 13.80 -6.82
C ALA A 127 4.17 13.57 -5.54
N THR A 128 4.05 12.37 -4.93
CA THR A 128 4.85 11.99 -3.77
C THR A 128 6.36 11.95 -4.07
N GLY A 129 6.74 11.47 -5.26
CA GLY A 129 8.16 11.45 -5.67
C GLY A 129 8.76 12.85 -5.85
N GLN A 130 7.95 13.82 -6.21
CA GLN A 130 8.36 15.24 -6.36
C GLN A 130 8.50 15.97 -5.03
N MET A 131 7.89 15.46 -3.94
CA MET A 131 8.04 16.03 -2.59
C MET A 131 9.44 15.78 -2.00
N GLY A 132 10.15 14.76 -2.49
CA GLY A 132 11.33 14.23 -1.82
C GLY A 132 10.98 13.31 -0.65
N PHE A 133 11.99 12.81 0.04
CA PHE A 133 11.86 11.90 1.18
C PHE A 133 12.08 12.65 2.49
N GLU A 134 11.19 12.44 3.46
CA GLU A 134 11.33 12.99 4.80
C GLU A 134 11.64 11.88 5.82
N THR A 135 10.76 10.90 5.97
CA THR A 135 10.93 9.84 6.98
C THR A 135 10.18 8.56 6.63
N ASN A 136 10.63 7.45 7.23
CA ASN A 136 9.94 6.16 7.20
C ASN A 136 8.82 6.14 8.25
N LEU A 137 7.65 5.63 7.87
CA LEU A 137 6.58 5.36 8.82
C LEU A 137 6.90 4.10 9.63
N LYS A 138 6.61 4.14 10.93
CA LYS A 138 6.64 2.97 11.80
C LYS A 138 5.44 2.07 11.53
N ALA A 139 5.51 0.81 11.95
CA ALA A 139 4.43 -0.15 11.77
C ALA A 139 3.10 0.34 12.36
N GLU A 140 3.12 0.93 13.55
CA GLU A 140 1.95 1.53 14.20
C GLU A 140 1.32 2.66 13.37
N HIS A 141 2.11 3.46 12.65
CA HIS A 141 1.60 4.51 11.75
C HIS A 141 0.92 3.91 10.51
N ILE A 142 1.46 2.80 9.98
CA ILE A 142 0.86 2.06 8.86
C ILE A 142 -0.45 1.43 9.31
N ILE A 143 -0.48 0.78 10.47
CA ILE A 143 -1.67 0.14 11.04
C ILE A 143 -2.75 1.17 11.37
N SER A 144 -2.38 2.34 11.91
CA SER A 144 -3.33 3.41 12.22
C SER A 144 -4.14 3.87 11.01
N GLN A 145 -3.56 3.83 9.80
CA GLN A 145 -4.29 4.13 8.56
C GLN A 145 -5.43 3.12 8.33
N VAL A 146 -5.16 1.83 8.57
CA VAL A 146 -6.14 0.75 8.44
C VAL A 146 -7.24 0.90 9.49
N ILE A 147 -6.86 1.08 10.75
CA ILE A 147 -7.80 1.19 11.87
C ILE A 147 -8.74 2.39 11.72
N HIS A 148 -8.25 3.53 11.25
CA HIS A 148 -9.09 4.70 11.00
C HIS A 148 -10.21 4.42 10.00
N PHE A 149 -9.90 3.74 8.89
CA PHE A 149 -10.92 3.41 7.92
C PHE A 149 -11.83 2.28 8.39
N GLU A 150 -11.29 1.27 9.08
CA GLU A 150 -12.11 0.19 9.65
C GLU A 150 -13.17 0.74 10.61
N GLU A 151 -12.78 1.66 11.51
CA GLU A 151 -13.71 2.35 12.43
C GLU A 151 -14.82 3.12 11.69
N ILE A 152 -14.50 3.73 10.53
CA ILE A 152 -15.47 4.49 9.74
C ILE A 152 -16.49 3.55 9.07
N ILE A 153 -16.02 2.45 8.47
CA ILE A 153 -16.89 1.57 7.68
C ILE A 153 -17.60 0.53 8.52
N GLU A 154 -17.06 0.16 9.69
CA GLU A 154 -17.70 -0.74 10.65
C GLU A 154 -19.06 -0.19 11.11
N GLN A 155 -19.21 1.13 11.22
CA GLN A 155 -20.49 1.79 11.51
C GLN A 155 -21.57 1.45 10.46
N ARG A 156 -21.18 1.07 9.25
CA ARG A 156 -22.04 0.58 8.16
C ARG A 156 -22.12 -0.94 8.07
N LYS A 157 -21.52 -1.65 9.04
CA LYS A 157 -21.35 -3.13 9.04
C LYS A 157 -20.53 -3.63 7.83
N GLU A 158 -19.59 -2.83 7.37
CA GLU A 158 -18.65 -3.15 6.32
C GLU A 158 -17.27 -3.35 6.93
N HIS A 159 -16.37 -4.03 6.23
CA HIS A 159 -15.00 -4.30 6.68
C HIS A 159 -14.01 -4.09 5.54
N ILE A 160 -12.78 -3.75 5.88
CA ILE A 160 -11.67 -3.74 4.93
C ILE A 160 -11.42 -5.17 4.46
N THR A 161 -11.52 -5.37 3.15
CA THR A 161 -11.32 -6.67 2.53
C THR A 161 -9.95 -6.81 1.87
N ASN A 162 -9.34 -5.70 1.47
CA ASN A 162 -8.08 -5.68 0.73
C ASN A 162 -7.19 -4.52 1.19
N LEU A 163 -5.88 -4.75 1.15
CA LEU A 163 -4.85 -3.77 1.49
C LEU A 163 -3.83 -3.67 0.35
N VAL A 164 -3.51 -2.46 -0.09
CA VAL A 164 -2.46 -2.22 -1.07
C VAL A 164 -1.46 -1.20 -0.55
N PHE A 165 -0.17 -1.52 -0.64
CA PHE A 165 0.94 -0.62 -0.32
C PHE A 165 1.31 0.17 -1.59
N MET A 166 0.42 1.11 -1.96
CA MET A 166 0.51 1.92 -3.18
C MET A 166 0.30 3.41 -2.89
N GLY A 167 0.34 3.81 -1.63
CA GLY A 167 0.27 5.20 -1.18
C GLY A 167 1.61 5.90 -1.29
N MET A 168 1.90 6.80 -0.35
CA MET A 168 3.15 7.54 -0.30
C MET A 168 4.31 6.63 0.13
N GLY A 169 5.45 6.74 -0.58
CA GLY A 169 6.69 6.02 -0.25
C GLY A 169 6.95 4.75 -1.08
N GLU A 170 8.16 4.21 -0.92
CA GLU A 170 8.60 2.93 -1.47
C GLU A 170 8.62 1.88 -0.34
N PRO A 171 7.74 0.89 -0.36
CA PRO A 171 7.64 -0.09 0.73
C PRO A 171 8.93 -0.88 0.97
N MET A 172 9.68 -1.21 -0.09
CA MET A 172 10.94 -1.95 0.06
C MET A 172 12.06 -1.11 0.68
N ALA A 173 11.96 0.23 0.62
CA ALA A 173 12.88 1.12 1.32
C ALA A 173 12.54 1.27 2.82
N ASN A 174 11.33 0.86 3.22
CA ASN A 174 10.90 0.78 4.62
C ASN A 174 10.50 -0.65 5.00
N TYR A 175 11.31 -1.62 4.58
CA TYR A 175 10.99 -3.04 4.59
C TYR A 175 10.59 -3.57 5.97
N ASP A 176 11.38 -3.30 7.00
CA ASP A 176 11.18 -3.91 8.32
C ASP A 176 9.88 -3.46 8.99
N GLU A 177 9.56 -2.18 8.89
CA GLU A 177 8.31 -1.64 9.44
C GLU A 177 7.09 -2.05 8.59
N MET A 178 7.23 -2.10 7.28
CA MET A 178 6.20 -2.59 6.36
C MET A 178 5.86 -4.05 6.64
N ILE A 179 6.86 -4.94 6.72
CA ILE A 179 6.62 -6.36 6.96
C ILE A 179 6.11 -6.63 8.37
N ARG A 180 6.54 -5.82 9.36
CA ARG A 180 5.99 -5.86 10.71
C ARG A 180 4.50 -5.54 10.70
N ALA A 181 4.09 -4.46 10.03
CA ALA A 181 2.68 -4.10 9.88
C ALA A 181 1.87 -5.21 9.19
N VAL A 182 2.42 -5.82 8.13
CA VAL A 182 1.79 -6.97 7.44
C VAL A 182 1.59 -8.14 8.40
N LYS A 183 2.61 -8.52 9.17
CA LYS A 183 2.52 -9.64 10.14
C LYS A 183 1.43 -9.38 11.19
N ILE A 184 1.36 -8.17 11.73
CA ILE A 184 0.34 -7.77 12.72
C ILE A 184 -1.06 -7.79 12.10
N LEU A 185 -1.23 -7.19 10.92
CA LEU A 185 -2.54 -7.13 10.25
C LEU A 185 -3.05 -8.49 9.77
N THR A 186 -2.17 -9.46 9.54
CA THR A 186 -2.54 -10.81 9.10
C THR A 186 -2.66 -11.82 10.23
N ASP A 187 -2.22 -11.49 11.44
CA ASP A 187 -2.36 -12.39 12.59
C ASP A 187 -3.86 -12.55 12.96
N PRO A 188 -4.36 -13.80 13.11
CA PRO A 188 -5.77 -14.03 13.43
C PRO A 188 -6.18 -13.55 14.84
N ARG A 189 -5.23 -13.28 15.74
CA ARG A 189 -5.46 -12.66 17.05
C ARG A 189 -5.44 -11.14 17.01
N GLY A 190 -5.08 -10.57 15.84
CA GLY A 190 -5.07 -9.15 15.56
C GLY A 190 -6.23 -8.76 14.63
N PHE A 191 -5.91 -8.05 13.54
CA PHE A 191 -6.90 -7.62 12.55
C PHE A 191 -7.43 -8.79 11.69
N GLY A 192 -6.61 -9.82 11.45
CA GLY A 192 -7.04 -11.06 10.80
C GLY A 192 -7.24 -10.95 9.28
N LEU A 193 -6.65 -9.96 8.62
CA LEU A 193 -6.74 -9.80 7.16
C LEU A 193 -6.06 -10.97 6.44
N GLY A 194 -6.75 -11.60 5.51
CA GLY A 194 -6.18 -12.70 4.73
C GLY A 194 -4.98 -12.24 3.89
N GLN A 195 -3.85 -12.93 4.00
CA GLN A 195 -2.59 -12.55 3.29
C GLN A 195 -2.78 -12.37 1.79
N ARG A 196 -3.66 -13.17 1.15
CA ARG A 196 -3.95 -13.10 -0.30
C ARG A 196 -4.67 -11.81 -0.72
N HIS A 197 -5.18 -11.06 0.23
CA HIS A 197 -5.84 -9.77 0.03
C HIS A 197 -4.89 -8.59 0.18
N ILE A 198 -3.61 -8.86 0.41
CA ILE A 198 -2.56 -7.83 0.50
C ILE A 198 -1.74 -7.82 -0.79
N THR A 199 -1.47 -6.62 -1.29
CA THR A 199 -0.53 -6.41 -2.41
C THR A 199 0.51 -5.38 -2.00
N ILE A 200 1.78 -5.74 -2.12
CA ILE A 200 2.91 -4.83 -1.94
C ILE A 200 3.34 -4.36 -3.33
N SER A 201 3.42 -3.04 -3.50
CA SER A 201 3.97 -2.43 -4.72
C SER A 201 5.38 -1.95 -4.47
N THR A 202 6.25 -2.09 -5.46
CA THR A 202 7.63 -1.57 -5.43
C THR A 202 8.05 -1.11 -6.81
N ILE A 203 8.96 -0.17 -6.87
CA ILE A 203 9.62 0.20 -8.13
C ILE A 203 10.53 -0.93 -8.67
N GLY A 204 10.71 -2.02 -7.91
CA GLY A 204 11.57 -3.13 -8.31
C GLY A 204 12.93 -3.13 -7.63
N ILE A 205 13.00 -2.82 -6.34
CA ILE A 205 14.21 -3.03 -5.53
C ILE A 205 14.42 -4.54 -5.39
N LYS A 206 15.32 -5.11 -6.20
CA LYS A 206 15.57 -6.55 -6.32
C LYS A 206 15.82 -7.21 -4.98
N ALA A 207 16.72 -6.66 -4.17
CA ALA A 207 17.02 -7.19 -2.84
C ALA A 207 15.78 -7.23 -1.91
N GLY A 208 14.88 -6.27 -2.02
CA GLY A 208 13.62 -6.26 -1.29
C GLY A 208 12.64 -7.34 -1.76
N ILE A 209 12.56 -7.56 -3.08
CA ILE A 209 11.73 -8.63 -3.68
C ILE A 209 12.25 -10.01 -3.25
N GLU A 210 13.55 -10.23 -3.33
CA GLU A 210 14.20 -11.48 -2.91
C GLU A 210 13.96 -11.74 -1.42
N ARG A 211 14.11 -10.73 -0.57
CA ARG A 211 13.83 -10.83 0.87
C ARG A 211 12.35 -11.16 1.13
N LEU A 212 11.41 -10.52 0.41
CA LEU A 212 9.98 -10.81 0.55
C LEU A 212 9.63 -12.25 0.18
N ALA A 213 10.33 -12.83 -0.79
CA ALA A 213 10.14 -14.22 -1.19
C ALA A 213 10.52 -15.23 -0.09
N GLU A 214 11.38 -14.83 0.87
CA GLU A 214 11.79 -15.67 2.01
C GLU A 214 10.80 -15.61 3.19
N GLU A 215 9.89 -14.65 3.25
CA GLU A 215 8.99 -14.44 4.39
C GLU A 215 7.89 -15.50 4.53
N ASN A 216 7.76 -16.44 3.59
CA ASN A 216 6.70 -17.46 3.56
C ASN A 216 5.28 -16.89 3.63
N LEU A 217 5.07 -15.68 3.12
CA LEU A 217 3.79 -14.99 3.09
C LEU A 217 3.09 -15.18 1.73
N GLN A 218 1.76 -15.24 1.75
CA GLN A 218 0.93 -15.41 0.55
C GLN A 218 0.46 -14.06 -0.02
N ILE A 219 1.38 -13.11 -0.21
CA ILE A 219 1.11 -11.74 -0.61
C ILE A 219 1.23 -11.58 -2.13
N GLY A 220 0.41 -10.72 -2.73
CA GLY A 220 0.57 -10.29 -4.12
C GLY A 220 1.71 -9.27 -4.25
N LEU A 221 2.48 -9.35 -5.34
CA LEU A 221 3.54 -8.41 -5.66
C LEU A 221 3.16 -7.60 -6.90
N ALA A 222 3.24 -6.28 -6.83
CA ALA A 222 3.11 -5.37 -7.94
C ALA A 222 4.46 -4.66 -8.18
N ILE A 223 4.99 -4.73 -9.39
CA ILE A 223 6.26 -4.11 -9.76
C ILE A 223 5.99 -2.95 -10.70
N SER A 224 6.29 -1.75 -10.27
CA SER A 224 6.19 -0.50 -11.03
C SER A 224 7.32 -0.44 -12.07
N LEU A 225 7.07 -0.99 -13.26
CA LEU A 225 8.05 -1.12 -14.32
C LEU A 225 8.17 0.14 -15.19
N HIS A 226 7.08 0.60 -15.76
CA HIS A 226 6.85 1.85 -16.49
C HIS A 226 7.65 2.04 -17.79
N ALA A 227 8.63 1.19 -18.08
CA ALA A 227 9.45 1.21 -19.29
C ALA A 227 9.93 -0.22 -19.64
N PRO A 228 10.13 -0.54 -20.94
CA PRO A 228 10.68 -1.83 -21.34
C PRO A 228 12.22 -1.87 -21.32
N ASN A 229 12.90 -0.73 -21.17
CA ASN A 229 14.35 -0.64 -21.20
C ASN A 229 14.89 0.34 -20.15
N ASN A 230 16.18 0.21 -19.86
CA ASN A 230 16.85 0.97 -18.83
C ASN A 230 16.97 2.47 -19.12
N GLU A 231 17.11 2.85 -20.40
CA GLU A 231 17.25 4.27 -20.80
C GLU A 231 15.95 5.04 -20.48
N LEU A 232 14.83 4.52 -20.95
CA LEU A 232 13.53 5.14 -20.71
C LEU A 232 13.17 5.09 -19.23
N ARG A 233 13.44 3.94 -18.55
CA ARG A 233 13.15 3.77 -17.14
C ARG A 233 13.91 4.80 -16.28
N LYS A 234 15.18 5.06 -16.57
CA LYS A 234 15.99 6.06 -15.84
C LYS A 234 15.44 7.48 -15.98
N LYS A 235 14.79 7.79 -17.12
CA LYS A 235 14.13 9.10 -17.32
C LYS A 235 12.88 9.23 -16.46
N LEU A 236 12.12 8.13 -16.27
CA LEU A 236 10.86 8.13 -15.53
C LEU A 236 11.06 7.94 -14.03
N VAL A 237 12.05 7.15 -13.62
CA VAL A 237 12.41 6.83 -12.24
C VAL A 237 13.91 7.11 -12.04
N PRO A 238 14.31 8.36 -11.83
CA PRO A 238 15.73 8.78 -11.85
C PRO A 238 16.60 8.12 -10.78
N THR A 239 16.04 7.81 -9.64
CA THR A 239 16.73 7.11 -8.54
C THR A 239 16.54 5.59 -8.59
N ALA A 240 15.85 5.10 -9.64
CA ALA A 240 15.77 3.66 -9.85
C ALA A 240 17.18 3.11 -9.99
N THR A 241 17.44 2.32 -9.10
CA THR A 241 18.57 1.52 -8.70
C THR A 241 19.55 1.10 -9.81
N SER A 242 20.64 0.52 -9.38
CA SER A 242 21.58 -0.28 -10.19
C SER A 242 20.91 -1.46 -10.93
N ASP A 243 19.68 -1.84 -10.54
CA ASP A 243 19.02 -3.03 -11.09
C ASP A 243 18.43 -2.73 -12.47
N SER A 244 18.78 -3.54 -13.46
CA SER A 244 18.25 -3.43 -14.83
C SER A 244 16.79 -3.89 -14.91
N VAL A 245 16.10 -3.51 -15.99
CA VAL A 245 14.71 -3.95 -16.26
C VAL A 245 14.62 -5.48 -16.28
N GLU A 246 15.61 -6.14 -16.90
CA GLU A 246 15.70 -7.60 -17.00
C GLU A 246 15.87 -8.25 -15.61
N GLU A 247 16.74 -7.71 -14.76
CA GLU A 247 16.96 -8.20 -13.39
C GLU A 247 15.70 -8.02 -12.52
N ILE A 248 14.99 -6.92 -12.68
CA ILE A 248 13.73 -6.65 -11.97
C ILE A 248 12.65 -7.68 -12.39
N ILE A 249 12.53 -7.97 -13.69
CA ILE A 249 11.60 -8.95 -14.21
C ILE A 249 11.98 -10.35 -13.72
N GLU A 250 13.27 -10.69 -13.74
CA GLU A 250 13.76 -11.97 -13.21
C GLU A 250 13.44 -12.12 -11.71
N ALA A 251 13.65 -11.07 -10.91
CA ALA A 251 13.29 -11.07 -9.49
C ALA A 251 11.78 -11.32 -9.28
N GLY A 252 10.94 -10.71 -10.09
CA GLY A 252 9.48 -10.96 -10.10
C GLY A 252 9.14 -12.41 -10.44
N HIS A 253 9.78 -12.99 -11.45
CA HIS A 253 9.59 -14.41 -11.81
C HIS A 253 10.06 -15.36 -10.70
N ASN A 254 11.18 -15.06 -10.08
CA ASN A 254 11.71 -15.86 -8.97
C ASN A 254 10.77 -15.78 -7.75
N TYR A 255 10.20 -14.60 -7.48
CA TYR A 255 9.15 -14.45 -6.47
C TYR A 255 7.94 -15.34 -6.77
N PHE A 256 7.43 -15.32 -8.02
CA PHE A 256 6.33 -16.19 -8.42
C PHE A 256 6.66 -17.67 -8.28
N LYS A 257 7.82 -18.12 -8.78
CA LYS A 257 8.26 -19.51 -8.67
C LYS A 257 8.33 -19.99 -7.22
N LYS A 258 8.81 -19.14 -6.32
CA LYS A 258 8.99 -19.49 -4.92
C LYS A 258 7.68 -19.47 -4.12
N THR A 259 6.84 -18.47 -4.34
CA THR A 259 5.63 -18.24 -3.51
C THR A 259 4.35 -18.79 -4.15
N GLY A 260 4.34 -19.04 -5.46
CA GLY A 260 3.13 -19.33 -6.24
C GLY A 260 2.20 -18.12 -6.37
N ARG A 261 2.64 -16.91 -5.93
CA ARG A 261 1.81 -15.71 -5.92
C ARG A 261 2.03 -14.89 -7.18
N ARG A 262 0.91 -14.47 -7.77
CA ARG A 262 0.91 -13.66 -9.00
C ARG A 262 1.72 -12.39 -8.82
N VAL A 263 2.58 -12.10 -9.80
CA VAL A 263 3.26 -10.82 -9.96
C VAL A 263 2.55 -10.02 -11.05
N THR A 264 2.31 -8.74 -10.77
CA THR A 264 1.73 -7.79 -11.75
C THR A 264 2.75 -6.71 -12.04
N PHE A 265 3.04 -6.46 -13.32
CA PHE A 265 3.85 -5.33 -13.74
C PHE A 265 2.94 -4.13 -13.99
N GLU A 266 3.06 -3.11 -13.17
CA GLU A 266 2.33 -1.85 -13.32
C GLU A 266 3.05 -0.98 -14.36
N TYR A 267 2.29 -0.44 -15.30
CA TYR A 267 2.81 0.35 -16.40
C TYR A 267 1.99 1.65 -16.55
N ALA A 268 2.51 2.75 -15.99
CA ALA A 268 1.94 4.07 -16.17
C ALA A 268 2.15 4.52 -17.61
N LEU A 269 1.07 4.68 -18.37
CA LEU A 269 1.09 5.02 -19.79
C LEU A 269 1.00 6.53 -19.98
N MET A 270 1.96 7.12 -20.68
CA MET A 270 2.15 8.56 -20.87
C MET A 270 2.24 8.90 -22.34
N ASP A 271 1.41 9.86 -22.79
CA ASP A 271 1.33 10.29 -24.19
C ASP A 271 2.66 10.79 -24.73
N GLY A 272 3.10 10.23 -25.86
CA GLY A 272 4.34 10.60 -26.55
C GLY A 272 5.63 10.23 -25.81
N ILE A 273 5.57 9.49 -24.71
CA ILE A 273 6.75 9.11 -23.89
C ILE A 273 6.99 7.61 -23.93
N ASN A 274 6.03 6.81 -23.46
CA ASN A 274 6.19 5.37 -23.34
C ASN A 274 5.00 4.59 -23.93
N ASP A 275 4.21 5.22 -24.80
CA ASP A 275 2.97 4.68 -25.34
C ASP A 275 3.04 4.31 -26.83
N SER A 276 4.24 4.37 -27.46
CA SER A 276 4.39 4.07 -28.89
C SER A 276 4.24 2.56 -29.18
N ARG A 277 4.01 2.22 -30.45
CA ARG A 277 3.94 0.81 -30.93
C ARG A 277 5.27 0.08 -30.71
N GLU A 278 6.38 0.77 -30.97
CA GLU A 278 7.73 0.22 -30.82
C GLU A 278 7.97 -0.17 -29.35
N ILE A 279 7.61 0.70 -28.42
CA ILE A 279 7.72 0.47 -26.98
C ILE A 279 6.79 -0.69 -26.55
N ALA A 280 5.56 -0.76 -27.10
CA ALA A 280 4.65 -1.86 -26.82
C ALA A 280 5.20 -3.22 -27.28
N ASN A 281 5.82 -3.26 -28.47
CA ASN A 281 6.45 -4.47 -28.98
C ASN A 281 7.67 -4.87 -28.15
N GLU A 282 8.52 -3.93 -27.77
CA GLU A 282 9.67 -4.18 -26.90
C GLU A 282 9.23 -4.75 -25.55
N LEU A 283 8.20 -4.17 -24.91
CA LEU A 283 7.63 -4.70 -23.67
C LEU A 283 7.02 -6.10 -23.86
N ALA A 284 6.36 -6.33 -25.01
CA ALA A 284 5.76 -7.61 -25.32
C ALA A 284 6.81 -8.72 -25.49
N GLU A 285 7.94 -8.43 -26.16
CA GLU A 285 9.05 -9.36 -26.31
C GLU A 285 9.68 -9.71 -24.97
N LEU A 286 9.88 -8.70 -24.11
CA LEU A 286 10.48 -8.84 -22.79
C LEU A 286 9.65 -9.71 -21.84
N LEU A 287 8.32 -9.65 -21.95
CA LEU A 287 7.38 -10.35 -21.05
C LEU A 287 6.77 -11.62 -21.65
N ARG A 288 7.06 -11.95 -22.90
CA ARG A 288 6.51 -13.12 -23.60
C ARG A 288 6.89 -14.43 -22.90
N GLY A 289 5.90 -15.32 -22.73
CA GLY A 289 6.11 -16.68 -22.24
C GLY A 289 6.35 -16.81 -20.73
N ASN A 290 6.34 -15.72 -20.00
CA ASN A 290 6.71 -15.68 -18.56
C ASN A 290 5.50 -15.76 -17.62
N GLY A 291 4.27 -15.91 -18.13
CA GLY A 291 3.05 -15.86 -17.31
C GLY A 291 2.80 -14.50 -16.64
N SER A 292 3.53 -13.47 -17.07
CA SER A 292 3.43 -12.11 -16.54
C SER A 292 2.05 -11.51 -16.79
N HIS A 293 1.62 -10.64 -15.87
CA HIS A 293 0.44 -9.81 -16.03
C HIS A 293 0.86 -8.35 -16.04
N VAL A 294 0.41 -7.59 -17.05
CA VAL A 294 0.62 -6.14 -17.13
C VAL A 294 -0.67 -5.42 -16.78
N ASN A 295 -0.57 -4.44 -15.91
CA ASN A 295 -1.66 -3.54 -15.59
C ASN A 295 -1.33 -2.15 -16.15
N LEU A 296 -2.00 -1.78 -17.25
CA LEU A 296 -1.85 -0.47 -17.86
C LEU A 296 -2.61 0.58 -17.05
N ILE A 297 -1.92 1.62 -16.66
CA ILE A 297 -2.46 2.75 -15.91
C ILE A 297 -2.29 4.00 -16.78
N PRO A 298 -3.32 4.41 -17.55
CA PRO A 298 -3.27 5.70 -18.22
C PRO A 298 -3.05 6.78 -17.17
N ILE A 299 -1.98 7.59 -17.32
CA ILE A 299 -1.54 8.48 -16.24
C ILE A 299 -2.64 9.42 -15.77
N ASN A 300 -2.68 9.66 -14.46
CA ASN A 300 -3.52 10.68 -13.85
C ASN A 300 -2.84 12.05 -13.90
N PRO A 301 -3.60 13.15 -13.97
CA PRO A 301 -3.02 14.49 -13.86
C PRO A 301 -2.26 14.63 -12.53
N THR A 302 -1.01 15.06 -12.63
CA THR A 302 -0.16 15.46 -11.50
C THR A 302 0.42 16.84 -11.81
N ALA A 303 1.21 17.40 -10.91
CA ALA A 303 1.86 18.70 -11.13
C ALA A 303 2.91 18.70 -12.28
N GLY A 304 3.19 17.55 -12.88
CA GLY A 304 4.12 17.43 -14.03
C GLY A 304 3.42 17.60 -15.38
N ASP A 305 4.23 17.81 -16.44
CA ASP A 305 3.76 18.02 -17.83
C ASP A 305 3.30 16.74 -18.54
N PHE A 306 3.13 15.64 -17.81
CA PHE A 306 2.72 14.36 -18.39
C PHE A 306 1.26 14.38 -18.82
N LYS A 307 1.00 13.90 -20.03
CA LYS A 307 -0.34 13.82 -20.60
C LYS A 307 -0.83 12.38 -20.67
N ARG A 308 -2.13 12.24 -20.45
CA ARG A 308 -2.81 10.96 -20.59
C ARG A 308 -2.94 10.60 -22.08
N PRO A 309 -2.57 9.39 -22.52
CA PRO A 309 -2.78 8.93 -23.87
C PRO A 309 -4.25 8.87 -24.25
N SER A 310 -4.53 9.00 -25.56
CA SER A 310 -5.87 8.77 -26.08
C SER A 310 -6.35 7.34 -25.82
N LYS A 311 -7.66 7.15 -25.68
CA LYS A 311 -8.24 5.81 -25.48
C LYS A 311 -7.81 4.83 -26.59
N SER A 312 -7.77 5.27 -27.84
CA SER A 312 -7.33 4.44 -28.97
C SER A 312 -5.89 3.96 -28.80
N ARG A 313 -4.99 4.81 -28.33
CA ARG A 313 -3.58 4.46 -28.07
C ARG A 313 -3.46 3.44 -26.94
N VAL A 314 -4.20 3.63 -25.85
CA VAL A 314 -4.23 2.68 -24.72
C VAL A 314 -4.73 1.30 -25.16
N PHE A 315 -5.82 1.24 -25.96
CA PHE A 315 -6.33 -0.02 -26.49
C PHE A 315 -5.39 -0.67 -27.51
N GLU A 316 -4.71 0.11 -28.32
CA GLU A 316 -3.70 -0.39 -29.25
C GLU A 316 -2.52 -1.02 -28.50
N PHE A 317 -1.99 -0.33 -27.49
CA PHE A 317 -0.92 -0.85 -26.65
C PHE A 317 -1.33 -2.19 -25.98
N LYS A 318 -2.53 -2.23 -25.39
CA LYS A 318 -3.09 -3.47 -24.85
C LYS A 318 -3.18 -4.59 -25.89
N ARG A 319 -3.66 -4.28 -27.11
CA ARG A 319 -3.81 -5.26 -28.18
C ARG A 319 -2.46 -5.88 -28.54
N ILE A 320 -1.39 -5.07 -28.71
CA ILE A 320 -0.04 -5.54 -29.02
C ILE A 320 0.45 -6.52 -27.96
N LEU A 321 0.31 -6.18 -26.67
CA LEU A 321 0.69 -7.07 -25.58
C LEU A 321 -0.10 -8.39 -25.62
N SER A 322 -1.42 -8.29 -25.83
CA SER A 322 -2.30 -9.47 -25.85
C SER A 322 -2.02 -10.41 -27.04
N GLU A 323 -1.74 -9.85 -28.22
CA GLU A 323 -1.37 -10.61 -29.42
C GLU A 323 -0.01 -11.34 -29.24
N ALA A 324 0.87 -10.79 -28.43
CA ALA A 324 2.13 -11.44 -28.04
C ALA A 324 1.97 -12.47 -26.91
N GLY A 325 0.75 -12.70 -26.42
CA GLY A 325 0.46 -13.65 -25.35
C GLY A 325 0.73 -13.11 -23.93
N VAL A 326 0.91 -11.80 -23.77
CA VAL A 326 1.07 -11.17 -22.45
C VAL A 326 -0.32 -10.78 -21.92
N ASN A 327 -0.69 -11.30 -20.75
CA ASN A 327 -1.94 -10.93 -20.11
C ASN A 327 -1.91 -9.44 -19.71
N CYS A 328 -2.92 -8.68 -20.18
CA CYS A 328 -2.95 -7.25 -19.99
C CYS A 328 -4.34 -6.74 -19.60
N THR A 329 -4.40 -5.94 -18.55
CA THR A 329 -5.60 -5.21 -18.13
C THR A 329 -5.36 -3.70 -18.16
N ILE A 330 -6.44 -2.95 -18.37
CA ILE A 330 -6.43 -1.49 -18.20
C ILE A 330 -7.09 -1.21 -16.86
N ARG A 331 -6.40 -0.48 -15.99
CA ARG A 331 -6.92 -0.10 -14.68
C ARG A 331 -8.01 0.95 -14.84
N ILE A 332 -9.14 0.72 -14.19
CA ILE A 332 -10.17 1.73 -13.99
C ILE A 332 -9.77 2.57 -12.78
N GLU A 333 -9.64 3.86 -12.99
CA GLU A 333 -9.26 4.81 -11.96
C GLU A 333 -10.44 5.16 -11.07
N LYS A 334 -10.13 5.43 -9.79
CA LYS A 334 -11.08 5.96 -8.80
C LYS A 334 -10.45 7.15 -8.08
N GLY A 335 -11.27 8.14 -7.75
CA GLY A 335 -10.88 9.29 -6.93
C GLY A 335 -9.91 10.26 -7.60
N THR A 336 -9.86 10.31 -8.94
CA THR A 336 -8.99 11.24 -9.67
C THR A 336 -9.34 12.69 -9.37
N GLU A 337 -10.63 13.01 -9.24
CA GLU A 337 -11.18 14.35 -8.99
C GLU A 337 -10.85 14.88 -7.58
N ILE A 338 -10.60 13.97 -6.63
CA ILE A 338 -10.18 14.32 -5.26
C ILE A 338 -8.67 14.12 -5.04
N SER A 339 -7.89 13.96 -6.11
CA SER A 339 -6.46 13.68 -6.05
C SER A 339 -6.12 12.46 -5.18
N ALA A 340 -6.93 11.40 -5.26
CA ALA A 340 -6.77 10.14 -4.52
C ALA A 340 -6.29 8.97 -5.39
N ALA A 341 -6.15 9.16 -6.69
CA ALA A 341 -5.69 8.12 -7.59
C ALA A 341 -4.17 7.90 -7.49
N CYS A 342 -3.69 6.79 -8.07
CA CYS A 342 -2.26 6.46 -8.05
C CYS A 342 -1.39 7.59 -8.60
N GLY A 343 -0.31 7.91 -7.87
CA GLY A 343 0.62 8.98 -8.18
C GLY A 343 0.18 10.38 -7.76
N GLN A 344 -1.03 10.57 -7.22
CA GLN A 344 -1.57 11.89 -6.87
C GLN A 344 -1.42 12.27 -5.40
N LEU A 345 -1.08 11.33 -4.50
CA LEU A 345 -1.01 11.60 -3.06
C LEU A 345 0.14 12.56 -2.73
N ARG A 346 -0.20 13.59 -1.93
CA ARG A 346 0.70 14.68 -1.58
C ARG A 346 0.17 15.46 -0.39
N THR A 347 0.97 15.62 0.67
CA THR A 347 0.54 16.27 1.93
C THR A 347 0.36 17.78 1.85
N ASP A 348 0.86 18.45 0.82
CA ASP A 348 0.86 19.93 0.69
C ASP A 348 -0.44 20.50 0.07
N THR A 349 -1.40 19.69 -0.32
CA THR A 349 -2.54 20.11 -1.14
C THR A 349 -3.80 20.42 -0.36
N ILE A 350 -3.68 20.77 0.92
CA ILE A 350 -4.81 21.24 1.71
C ILE A 350 -4.58 22.71 2.04
N GLY A 351 -4.90 23.56 1.08
CA GLY A 351 -5.08 24.99 1.21
C GLY A 351 -6.53 25.33 1.05
#